data_e017e409138abf8a46aa96c405911e5d
#
_entry.id   e017e409138abf8a46aa96c405911e5d
#
_cell.length_a   1.000
_cell.length_b   1.000
_cell.length_c   1.000
_cell.angle_alpha   90.00
_cell.angle_beta   90.00
_cell.angle_gamma   90.00
#
_symmetry.space_group_name_H-M   'P 1'
#
loop_
_entity.id
_entity.type
_entity.pdbx_description
1 polymer ?
#
loop_
_entity_poly.entity_id
_entity_poly.type
_entity_poly.pdbx_seq_one_letter_code
_entity_poly.pdbx_strand_id
1 'polypeptide(L)'
;ITAGQYPNGIAVHPDGKRVFVSNGRDPSVMAIDVASNTVVATIEVGKRPWNMAITPDGAKLYVANGRSSTVSVIDTVSYKKLADIEVGELPWGVSIR
;
A
#
# COMPACT_ATOMS: atom_id res chain seq x y z
N ILE A 1 -6.50 16.10 -4.43
CA ILE A 1 -6.81 14.77 -3.86
C ILE A 1 -6.75 14.84 -2.35
N THR A 2 -7.75 14.29 -1.72
CA THR A 2 -7.76 14.17 -0.26
C THR A 2 -7.22 12.80 0.11
N ALA A 3 -6.08 12.77 0.76
CA ALA A 3 -5.55 11.55 1.35
C ALA A 3 -6.20 11.29 2.72
N GLY A 4 -6.08 10.08 3.23
CA GLY A 4 -6.50 9.76 4.58
C GLY A 4 -5.65 10.47 5.62
N GLN A 5 -5.88 10.18 6.88
CA GLN A 5 -5.14 10.82 7.97
C GLN A 5 -3.69 10.31 8.00
N TYR A 6 -2.75 11.25 7.98
CA TYR A 6 -1.32 10.94 8.05
C TYR A 6 -0.83 9.98 6.98
N PRO A 7 -0.85 10.40 5.70
CA PRO A 7 -0.23 9.58 4.66
C PRO A 7 1.26 9.41 4.96
N ASN A 8 1.73 8.17 5.00
CA ASN A 8 3.09 7.85 5.40
C ASN A 8 3.99 7.39 4.27
N GLY A 9 3.45 6.66 3.31
CA GLY A 9 4.25 6.11 2.25
C GLY A 9 3.59 6.26 0.89
N ILE A 10 4.41 6.28 -0.14
CA ILE A 10 3.96 6.39 -1.52
C ILE A 10 4.70 5.34 -2.34
N ALA A 11 3.97 4.65 -3.22
CA ALA A 11 4.55 3.76 -4.21
C ALA A 11 3.97 4.10 -5.57
N VAL A 12 4.84 4.23 -6.57
CA VAL A 12 4.43 4.53 -7.94
C VAL A 12 4.43 3.24 -8.74
N HIS A 13 3.31 2.93 -9.40
CA HIS A 13 3.22 1.76 -10.26
C HIS A 13 4.19 1.92 -11.45
N PRO A 14 4.85 0.84 -11.90
CA PRO A 14 5.79 0.92 -13.03
C PRO A 14 5.20 1.48 -14.32
N ASP A 15 3.90 1.36 -14.53
CA ASP A 15 3.25 1.93 -15.71
C ASP A 15 3.10 3.47 -15.65
N GLY A 16 3.39 4.08 -14.51
CA GLY A 16 3.29 5.52 -14.31
C GLY A 16 1.87 6.06 -14.25
N LYS A 17 0.86 5.19 -14.25
CA LYS A 17 -0.55 5.61 -14.29
C LYS A 17 -1.23 5.62 -12.93
N ARG A 18 -0.64 4.96 -11.94
CA ARG A 18 -1.22 4.83 -10.60
C ARG A 18 -0.20 5.07 -9.53
N VAL A 19 -0.69 5.63 -8.43
CA VAL A 19 0.11 5.85 -7.22
C VAL A 19 -0.66 5.24 -6.05
N PHE A 20 0.07 4.57 -5.16
CA PHE A 20 -0.51 4.02 -3.94
C PHE A 20 0.00 4.82 -2.74
N VAL A 21 -0.92 5.21 -1.87
CA VAL A 21 -0.60 6.01 -0.68
C VAL A 21 -1.08 5.28 0.57
N SER A 22 -0.17 5.05 1.50
CA SER A 22 -0.55 4.47 2.79
C SER A 22 -1.04 5.54 3.75
N ASN A 23 -2.13 5.26 4.47
CA ASN A 23 -2.73 6.17 5.44
C ASN A 23 -2.34 5.70 6.84
N GLY A 24 -1.42 6.42 7.49
CA GLY A 24 -0.83 5.93 8.74
C GLY A 24 -1.81 5.72 9.88
N ARG A 25 -2.86 6.52 9.99
CA ARG A 25 -3.87 6.37 11.04
C ARG A 25 -5.03 5.50 10.64
N ASP A 26 -5.39 5.53 9.37
CA ASP A 26 -6.40 4.65 8.84
C ASP A 26 -5.69 3.38 8.37
N PRO A 27 -6.14 2.19 8.74
CA PRO A 27 -5.48 0.97 8.27
C PRO A 27 -5.83 0.69 6.81
N SER A 28 -5.40 1.58 5.92
CA SER A 28 -5.77 1.53 4.52
C SER A 28 -4.66 2.04 3.60
N VAL A 29 -4.77 1.62 2.34
CA VAL A 29 -3.97 2.13 1.23
C VAL A 29 -4.91 2.62 0.16
N MET A 30 -4.68 3.82 -0.36
CA MET A 30 -5.47 4.37 -1.46
C MET A 30 -4.72 4.17 -2.78
N ALA A 31 -5.45 3.74 -3.80
CA ALA A 31 -4.96 3.74 -5.18
C ALA A 31 -5.50 4.98 -5.89
N ILE A 32 -4.60 5.73 -6.50
CA ILE A 32 -4.92 7.00 -7.15
C ILE A 32 -4.57 6.90 -8.63
N ASP A 33 -5.53 7.25 -9.48
CA ASP A 33 -5.29 7.36 -10.92
C ASP A 33 -4.67 8.73 -11.22
N VAL A 34 -3.48 8.73 -11.80
CA VAL A 34 -2.71 9.96 -12.02
C VAL A 34 -3.38 10.84 -13.08
N ALA A 35 -3.90 10.24 -14.13
CA ALA A 35 -4.50 11.02 -15.24
C ALA A 35 -5.74 11.80 -14.81
N SER A 36 -6.61 11.17 -14.02
CA SER A 36 -7.85 11.82 -13.54
C SER A 36 -7.68 12.51 -12.20
N ASN A 37 -6.57 12.25 -11.50
CA ASN A 37 -6.30 12.77 -10.17
C ASN A 37 -7.38 12.38 -9.15
N THR A 38 -7.85 11.12 -9.23
CA THR A 38 -8.93 10.62 -8.39
C THR A 38 -8.52 9.35 -7.67
N VAL A 39 -9.11 9.14 -6.49
CA VAL A 39 -8.98 7.88 -5.76
C VAL A 39 -9.87 6.85 -6.43
N VAL A 40 -9.28 5.76 -6.91
CA VAL A 40 -10.02 4.69 -7.59
C VAL A 40 -10.30 3.50 -6.69
N ALA A 41 -9.58 3.37 -5.57
CA ALA A 41 -9.81 2.30 -4.61
C ALA A 41 -9.23 2.65 -3.26
N THR A 42 -9.84 2.13 -2.20
CA THR A 42 -9.31 2.16 -0.85
C THR A 42 -9.28 0.73 -0.33
N ILE A 43 -8.10 0.26 0.08
CA ILE A 43 -7.88 -1.14 0.44
C ILE A 43 -7.55 -1.21 1.91
N GLU A 44 -8.27 -2.02 2.68
CA GLU A 44 -7.97 -2.23 4.08
C GLU A 44 -6.72 -3.10 4.23
N VAL A 45 -5.84 -2.69 5.13
CA VAL A 45 -4.61 -3.41 5.46
C VAL A 45 -4.49 -3.53 6.98
N GLY A 46 -3.35 -3.96 7.48
CA GLY A 46 -3.10 -4.01 8.91
C GLY A 46 -2.89 -2.62 9.51
N LYS A 47 -2.72 -2.58 10.81
CA LYS A 47 -2.60 -1.31 11.54
C LYS A 47 -1.30 -0.60 11.25
N ARG A 48 -1.38 0.71 11.07
CA ARG A 48 -0.25 1.59 10.81
C ARG A 48 0.53 1.16 9.57
N PRO A 49 -0.09 1.13 8.39
CA PRO A 49 0.65 0.91 7.17
C PRO A 49 1.71 2.00 7.02
N TRP A 50 2.95 1.61 6.84
CA TRP A 50 4.07 2.53 6.89
C TRP A 50 4.74 2.67 5.54
N ASN A 51 5.39 1.62 5.09
CA ASN A 51 6.13 1.66 3.85
C ASN A 51 5.60 0.61 2.89
N MET A 52 5.84 0.83 1.60
CA MET A 52 5.31 -0.02 0.54
C MET A 52 6.37 -0.28 -0.51
N ALA A 53 6.25 -1.43 -1.18
CA ALA A 53 7.06 -1.76 -2.34
C ALA A 53 6.21 -2.48 -3.37
N ILE A 54 6.42 -2.18 -4.65
CA ILE A 54 5.72 -2.82 -5.76
C ILE A 54 6.69 -3.77 -6.44
N THR A 55 6.18 -4.95 -6.87
CA THR A 55 6.98 -5.89 -7.63
C THR A 55 7.42 -5.27 -8.97
N PRO A 56 8.56 -5.68 -9.55
CA PRO A 56 9.04 -5.09 -10.80
C PRO A 56 8.06 -5.22 -11.98
N ASP A 57 7.22 -6.25 -11.99
CA ASP A 57 6.18 -6.41 -12.99
C ASP A 57 4.91 -5.60 -12.69
N GLY A 58 4.87 -4.94 -11.53
CA GLY A 58 3.73 -4.14 -11.12
C GLY A 58 2.53 -4.92 -10.61
N ALA A 59 2.60 -6.25 -10.52
CA ALA A 59 1.44 -7.08 -10.23
C ALA A 59 1.01 -7.02 -8.76
N LYS A 60 1.94 -6.84 -7.83
CA LYS A 60 1.67 -6.88 -6.40
C LYS A 60 2.32 -5.74 -5.66
N LEU A 61 1.59 -5.25 -4.65
CA LEU A 61 2.06 -4.25 -3.71
C LEU A 61 2.18 -4.90 -2.33
N TYR A 62 3.32 -4.72 -1.70
CA TYR A 62 3.58 -5.18 -0.33
C TYR A 62 3.57 -3.99 0.61
N VAL A 63 2.78 -4.08 1.68
CA VAL A 63 2.60 -2.98 2.65
C VAL A 63 3.05 -3.44 4.02
N ALA A 64 4.04 -2.77 4.58
CA ALA A 64 4.48 -3.04 5.95
C ALA A 64 3.55 -2.37 6.94
N ASN A 65 2.87 -3.16 7.77
CA ASN A 65 1.94 -2.69 8.79
C ASN A 65 2.64 -2.69 10.14
N GLY A 66 3.20 -1.54 10.52
CA GLY A 66 4.08 -1.45 11.67
C GLY A 66 3.47 -1.88 13.00
N ARG A 67 2.18 -1.63 13.21
CA ARG A 67 1.51 -1.98 14.46
C ARG A 67 0.95 -3.39 14.50
N SER A 68 0.73 -4.00 13.35
CA SER A 68 0.17 -5.35 13.27
C SER A 68 1.25 -6.41 13.15
N SER A 69 2.50 -6.04 12.96
CA SER A 69 3.61 -6.97 12.70
C SER A 69 3.33 -7.87 11.49
N THR A 70 2.71 -7.29 10.48
CA THR A 70 2.33 -8.00 9.25
C THR A 70 2.77 -7.24 8.02
N VAL A 71 2.84 -7.95 6.90
CA VAL A 71 2.93 -7.37 5.57
C VAL A 71 1.68 -7.77 4.81
N SER A 72 0.92 -6.79 4.35
CA SER A 72 -0.25 -7.03 3.49
C SER A 72 0.20 -7.13 2.04
N VAL A 73 -0.33 -8.11 1.33
CA VAL A 73 -0.08 -8.31 -0.10
C VAL A 73 -1.33 -7.92 -0.86
N ILE A 74 -1.20 -6.97 -1.77
CA ILE A 74 -2.32 -6.42 -2.53
C ILE A 74 -2.12 -6.70 -4.01
N ASP A 75 -3.18 -7.17 -4.67
CA ASP A 75 -3.22 -7.28 -6.13
C ASP A 75 -3.47 -5.89 -6.72
N THR A 76 -2.57 -5.41 -7.57
CA THR A 76 -2.67 -4.05 -8.12
C THR A 76 -3.68 -3.92 -9.25
N VAL A 77 -4.21 -5.01 -9.76
CA VAL A 77 -5.24 -5.00 -10.82
C VAL A 77 -6.63 -5.00 -10.22
N SER A 78 -6.90 -5.92 -9.28
CA SER A 78 -8.22 -6.04 -8.65
C SER A 78 -8.38 -5.11 -7.44
N TYR A 79 -7.29 -4.54 -6.92
CA TYR A 79 -7.25 -3.74 -5.71
C TYR A 79 -7.73 -4.52 -4.47
N LYS A 80 -7.46 -5.81 -4.44
CA LYS A 80 -7.86 -6.67 -3.32
C LYS A 80 -6.64 -7.10 -2.51
N LYS A 81 -6.81 -7.15 -1.21
CA LYS A 81 -5.80 -7.74 -0.34
C LYS A 81 -5.85 -9.25 -0.49
N LEU A 82 -4.71 -9.84 -0.84
CA LEU A 82 -4.57 -11.28 -1.06
C LEU A 82 -4.20 -12.02 0.22
N ALA A 83 -3.39 -11.41 1.07
CA ALA A 83 -2.87 -12.05 2.28
C ALA A 83 -2.30 -11.02 3.25
N ASP A 84 -2.25 -11.41 4.52
CA ASP A 84 -1.44 -10.75 5.55
C ASP A 84 -0.41 -11.77 6.03
N ILE A 85 0.86 -11.40 5.98
CA ILE A 85 1.97 -12.28 6.36
C ILE A 85 2.55 -11.77 7.67
N GLU A 86 2.64 -12.62 8.68
CA GLU A 86 3.29 -12.27 9.93
C GLU A 86 4.80 -12.25 9.72
N VAL A 87 5.47 -11.18 10.14
CA VAL A 87 6.89 -10.98 9.86
C VAL A 87 7.71 -10.65 11.09
N GLY A 88 7.15 -10.77 12.28
CA GLY A 88 7.85 -10.44 13.51
C GLY A 88 7.44 -9.07 14.02
N GLU A 89 8.21 -8.53 14.96
CA GLU A 89 7.82 -7.30 15.63
C GLU A 89 8.04 -6.06 14.78
N LEU A 90 7.00 -5.25 14.65
CA LEU A 90 7.02 -3.89 14.11
C LEU A 90 7.82 -3.75 12.81
N PRO A 91 7.35 -4.34 11.70
CA PRO A 91 8.02 -4.11 10.42
C PRO A 91 7.86 -2.65 9.98
N TRP A 92 8.95 -2.00 9.64
CA TRP A 92 8.95 -0.59 9.25
C TRP A 92 9.14 -0.36 7.77
N GLY A 93 9.59 -1.36 7.04
CA GLY A 93 9.80 -1.21 5.63
C GLY A 93 9.80 -2.52 4.86
N VAL A 94 9.56 -2.41 3.56
CA VAL A 94 9.56 -3.52 2.62
C VAL A 94 10.46 -3.15 1.45
N SER A 95 11.31 -4.08 1.04
CA SER A 95 12.15 -3.91 -0.13
C SER A 95 12.04 -5.15 -1.01
N ILE A 96 11.88 -4.94 -2.30
CA ILE A 96 11.77 -6.01 -3.29
C ILE A 96 12.88 -5.85 -4.32
N ARG A 97 13.56 -6.95 -4.60
CA ARG A 97 14.68 -6.96 -5.56
C ARG A 97 14.39 -7.84 -6.76
#